data_790e723f1844ae0979b52a1cbf6d48b7
#
_entry.id   790e723f1844ae0979b52a1cbf6d48b7
#
_cell.length_a   1.000
_cell.length_b   1.000
_cell.length_c   1.000
_cell.angle_alpha   90.00
_cell.angle_beta   90.00
_cell.angle_gamma   90.00
#
_symmetry.space_group_name_H-M   'P 1'
#
loop_
_entity.id
_entity.type
_entity.pdbx_description
1 polymer ?
#
loop_
_entity_poly.entity_id
_entity_poly.type
_entity_poly.pdbx_seq_one_letter_code
_entity_poly.pdbx_strand_id
1 'polypeptide(L)'
;KPQMYGNFRAQLWGEFRDWMSNGGDIPDDKDLISQLNSMQYTYNNKMQILLMTKKDIKRMGLPSPDIADSIALTFAGNVYTAGLSRVAKRQIKKSSYHWV
;
A
#
# COMPACT_ATOMS: atom_id res chain seq x y z
N LYS A 1 1.15 13.92 -7.41
CA LYS A 1 0.31 14.70 -6.50
C LYS A 1 0.94 14.82 -5.12
N PRO A 2 2.09 15.50 -5.06
CA PRO A 2 2.83 15.58 -3.80
C PRO A 2 2.05 16.25 -2.68
N GLN A 3 1.14 17.18 -3.03
CA GLN A 3 0.37 17.88 -2.02
C GLN A 3 -0.72 17.03 -1.37
N MET A 4 -1.08 15.91 -1.98
CA MET A 4 -2.11 15.03 -1.43
C MET A 4 -1.59 14.22 -0.25
N TYR A 5 -0.31 13.88 -0.24
CA TYR A 5 0.28 13.00 0.76
C TYR A 5 1.25 13.76 1.64
N GLY A 6 1.21 13.49 2.94
CA GLY A 6 2.04 14.17 3.92
C GLY A 6 3.47 13.67 3.98
N ASN A 7 3.74 12.47 3.47
CA ASN A 7 5.10 11.95 3.40
C ASN A 7 5.20 10.92 2.29
N PHE A 8 6.44 10.49 2.03
CA PHE A 8 6.74 9.58 0.93
C PHE A 8 6.10 8.20 1.13
N ARG A 9 6.08 7.71 2.36
CA ARG A 9 5.47 6.41 2.65
C ARG A 9 3.97 6.42 2.30
N ALA A 10 3.27 7.47 2.67
CA ALA A 10 1.85 7.59 2.33
C ALA A 10 1.65 7.67 0.82
N GLN A 11 2.55 8.36 0.12
CA GLN A 11 2.48 8.44 -1.34
C GLN A 11 2.66 7.06 -1.99
N LEU A 12 3.62 6.28 -1.52
CA LEU A 12 3.87 4.95 -2.07
C LEU A 12 2.67 4.02 -1.86
N TRP A 13 2.06 4.08 -0.70
CA TRP A 13 0.83 3.31 -0.44
C TRP A 13 -0.30 3.76 -1.34
N GLY A 14 -0.41 5.05 -1.60
CA GLY A 14 -1.41 5.58 -2.52
C GLY A 14 -1.20 5.10 -3.94
N GLU A 15 0.05 5.07 -4.40
CA GLU A 15 0.38 4.55 -5.73
C GLU A 15 0.11 3.06 -5.82
N PHE A 16 0.39 2.31 -4.79
CA PHE A 16 0.09 0.90 -4.70
C PHE A 16 -1.43 0.68 -4.82
N ARG A 17 -2.21 1.45 -4.09
CA ARG A 17 -3.66 1.38 -4.15
C ARG A 17 -4.16 1.68 -5.55
N ASP A 18 -3.64 2.73 -6.18
CA ASP A 18 -4.03 3.10 -7.54
C ASP A 18 -3.71 1.98 -8.53
N TRP A 19 -2.54 1.36 -8.37
CA TRP A 19 -2.14 0.24 -9.21
C TRP A 19 -3.13 -0.91 -9.09
N MET A 20 -3.56 -1.26 -7.88
CA MET A 20 -4.53 -2.32 -7.68
C MET A 20 -5.90 -1.96 -8.26
N SER A 21 -6.32 -0.70 -8.10
CA SER A 21 -7.59 -0.22 -8.64
C SER A 21 -7.60 -0.27 -10.17
N ASN A 22 -6.45 -0.17 -10.80
CA ASN A 22 -6.31 -0.18 -12.24
C ASN A 22 -5.95 -1.56 -12.81
N GLY A 23 -6.26 -2.61 -12.05
CA GLY A 23 -6.13 -3.97 -12.54
C GLY A 23 -4.89 -4.72 -12.07
N GLY A 24 -4.10 -4.12 -11.20
CA GLY A 24 -2.99 -4.83 -10.59
C GLY A 24 -3.48 -5.90 -9.63
N ASP A 25 -2.76 -7.00 -9.57
CA ASP A 25 -3.11 -8.10 -8.68
C ASP A 25 -1.98 -8.35 -7.69
N ILE A 26 -2.35 -8.80 -6.49
CA ILE A 26 -1.39 -9.19 -5.46
C ILE A 26 -1.61 -10.66 -5.10
N PRO A 27 -0.60 -11.31 -4.49
CA PRO A 27 -0.76 -12.69 -4.04
C PRO A 27 -1.94 -12.84 -3.09
N ASP A 28 -2.61 -13.98 -3.16
CA ASP A 28 -3.69 -14.31 -2.23
C ASP A 28 -3.06 -14.80 -0.92
N ASP A 29 -2.50 -13.87 -0.17
CA ASP A 29 -1.78 -14.13 1.06
C ASP A 29 -2.56 -13.54 2.23
N LYS A 30 -2.88 -14.37 3.20
CA LYS A 30 -3.69 -13.97 4.34
C LYS A 30 -3.06 -12.80 5.13
N ASP A 31 -1.75 -12.86 5.31
CA ASP A 31 -1.07 -11.83 6.09
C ASP A 31 -1.06 -10.50 5.36
N LEU A 32 -0.81 -10.54 4.05
CA LEU A 32 -0.85 -9.33 3.22
C LEU A 32 -2.24 -8.70 3.24
N ILE A 33 -3.27 -9.52 3.04
CA ILE A 33 -4.64 -9.02 3.03
C ILE A 33 -5.01 -8.42 4.38
N SER A 34 -4.62 -9.09 5.47
CA SER A 34 -4.85 -8.56 6.82
C SER A 34 -4.16 -7.22 7.02
N GLN A 35 -2.93 -7.08 6.56
CA GLN A 35 -2.18 -5.84 6.68
C GLN A 35 -2.84 -4.71 5.89
N LEU A 36 -3.30 -4.99 4.68
CA LEU A 36 -3.99 -3.99 3.87
C LEU A 36 -5.30 -3.55 4.52
N ASN A 37 -6.04 -4.50 5.06
CA ASN A 37 -7.33 -4.19 5.68
C ASN A 37 -7.20 -3.49 7.02
N SER A 38 -6.06 -3.61 7.68
CA SER A 38 -5.84 -3.01 8.99
C SER A 38 -5.26 -1.60 8.93
N MET A 39 -4.69 -1.21 7.79
CA MET A 39 -4.07 0.10 7.67
C MET A 39 -5.13 1.20 7.69
N GLN A 40 -4.87 2.24 8.47
CA GLN A 40 -5.76 3.39 8.58
C GLN A 40 -5.06 4.65 8.11
N TYR A 41 -5.85 5.55 7.54
CA TYR A 41 -5.37 6.84 7.09
C TYR A 41 -5.74 7.91 8.10
N THR A 42 -4.92 8.93 8.16
CA THR A 42 -5.22 10.14 8.93
C THR A 42 -4.80 11.34 8.09
N TYR A 43 -5.05 12.53 8.63
CA TYR A 43 -4.71 13.77 7.93
C TYR A 43 -3.90 14.66 8.84
N ASN A 44 -2.92 15.35 8.27
CA ASN A 44 -2.17 16.36 9.02
C ASN A 44 -2.91 17.71 8.96
N ASN A 45 -2.29 18.75 9.53
CA ASN A 45 -2.89 20.08 9.59
C ASN A 45 -3.12 20.70 8.20
N LYS A 46 -2.42 20.22 7.19
CA LYS A 46 -2.56 20.68 5.82
C LYS A 46 -3.53 19.82 5.02
N MET A 47 -4.27 18.95 5.69
CA MET A 47 -5.21 18.03 5.05
C MET A 47 -4.54 17.05 4.08
N GLN A 48 -3.29 16.75 4.30
CA GLN A 48 -2.56 15.75 3.53
C GLN A 48 -2.72 14.38 4.18
N ILE A 49 -2.76 13.35 3.36
CA ILE A 49 -2.94 11.97 3.82
C ILE A 49 -1.67 11.46 4.46
N LEU A 50 -1.83 10.87 5.61
CA LEU A 50 -0.78 10.13 6.31
C LEU A 50 -1.30 8.75 6.64
N LEU A 51 -0.40 7.79 6.73
CA LEU A 51 -0.74 6.46 7.23
C LEU A 51 -0.53 6.42 8.73
N MET A 52 -1.23 5.51 9.39
CA MET A 52 -0.97 5.19 10.78
C MET A 52 0.50 4.81 10.93
N THR A 53 1.17 5.33 11.95
CA THR A 53 2.57 5.01 12.20
C THR A 53 2.72 3.58 12.69
N LYS A 54 3.90 2.99 12.51
CA LYS A 54 4.16 1.64 13.01
C LYS A 54 4.02 1.57 14.52
N LYS A 55 4.36 2.65 15.21
CA LYS A 55 4.19 2.74 16.65
C LYS A 55 2.71 2.62 17.05
N ASP A 56 1.85 3.34 16.34
CA ASP A 56 0.41 3.30 16.61
C ASP A 56 -0.19 1.94 16.26
N ILE A 57 0.26 1.35 15.16
CA ILE A 57 -0.19 0.02 14.76
C ILE A 57 0.12 -0.98 15.87
N LYS A 58 1.33 -0.94 16.40
CA LYS A 58 1.74 -1.84 17.47
C LYS A 58 0.95 -1.59 18.74
N ARG A 59 0.74 -0.32 19.09
CA ARG A 59 -0.02 0.05 20.27
C ARG A 59 -1.45 -0.44 20.22
N MET A 60 -2.05 -0.45 19.04
CA MET A 60 -3.43 -0.91 18.84
C MET A 60 -3.55 -2.41 18.66
N GLY A 61 -2.45 -3.14 18.68
CA GLY A 61 -2.47 -4.58 18.52
C GLY A 61 -2.78 -5.05 17.10
N LEU A 62 -2.59 -4.19 16.12
CA LEU A 62 -2.80 -4.54 14.72
C LEU A 62 -1.57 -5.21 14.14
N PRO A 63 -1.75 -6.01 13.06
CA PRO A 63 -0.60 -6.66 12.43
C PRO A 63 0.36 -5.64 11.83
N SER A 64 1.65 -5.89 11.99
CA SER A 64 2.68 -5.04 11.37
C SER A 64 2.57 -5.15 9.85
N PRO A 65 2.58 -4.01 9.13
CA PRO A 65 2.37 -4.01 7.68
C PRO A 65 3.63 -4.31 6.88
N ASP A 66 4.42 -5.28 7.31
CA ASP A 66 5.74 -5.53 6.72
C ASP A 66 5.68 -5.98 5.26
N ILE A 67 4.77 -6.87 4.93
CA ILE A 67 4.62 -7.36 3.55
C ILE A 67 4.07 -6.24 2.67
N ALA A 68 3.03 -5.58 3.13
CA ALA A 68 2.42 -4.48 2.37
C ALA A 68 3.39 -3.32 2.18
N ASP A 69 4.17 -2.96 3.21
CA ASP A 69 5.20 -1.94 3.09
C ASP A 69 6.26 -2.31 2.07
N SER A 70 6.66 -3.59 2.04
CA SER A 70 7.65 -4.06 1.07
C SER A 70 7.15 -3.89 -0.36
N ILE A 71 5.91 -4.22 -0.61
CA ILE A 71 5.31 -4.05 -1.94
C ILE A 71 5.17 -2.58 -2.28
N ALA A 72 4.68 -1.77 -1.35
CA ALA A 72 4.53 -0.34 -1.58
C ALA A 72 5.86 0.32 -1.92
N LEU A 73 6.95 -0.12 -1.29
CA LEU A 73 8.28 0.42 -1.51
C LEU A 73 8.75 0.21 -2.96
N THR A 74 8.25 -0.82 -3.64
CA THR A 74 8.61 -1.07 -5.03
C THR A 74 8.12 0.02 -5.97
N PHE A 75 7.19 0.85 -5.53
CA PHE A 75 6.67 1.95 -6.34
C PHE A 75 7.55 3.20 -6.28
N ALA A 76 8.69 3.13 -5.61
CA ALA A 76 9.58 4.28 -5.47
C ALA A 76 10.28 4.69 -6.77
N GLY A 77 10.40 3.76 -7.75
CA GLY A 77 11.07 4.05 -9.01
C GLY A 77 10.22 3.65 -10.20
N ASN A 78 10.04 4.56 -11.16
CA ASN A 78 9.13 4.35 -12.29
C ASN A 78 9.50 3.15 -13.15
N VAL A 79 10.78 3.03 -13.51
CA VAL A 79 11.22 1.94 -14.37
C VAL A 79 11.06 0.61 -13.68
N TYR A 80 11.48 0.55 -12.43
CA TYR A 80 11.36 -0.65 -11.62
C TYR A 80 9.91 -1.03 -11.42
N THR A 81 9.07 -0.05 -11.12
CA THR A 81 7.64 -0.26 -10.90
C THR A 81 6.96 -0.83 -12.13
N ALA A 82 7.28 -0.31 -13.30
CA ALA A 82 6.70 -0.81 -14.55
C ALA A 82 7.08 -2.29 -14.80
N GLY A 83 8.35 -2.64 -14.57
CA GLY A 83 8.79 -4.01 -14.70
C GLY A 83 8.11 -4.94 -13.73
N LEU A 84 8.00 -4.51 -12.48
CA LEU A 84 7.33 -5.27 -11.43
C LEU A 84 5.86 -5.51 -11.77
N SER A 85 5.17 -4.49 -12.27
CA SER A 85 3.76 -4.63 -12.63
C SER A 85 3.54 -5.69 -13.69
N ARG A 86 4.41 -5.74 -14.70
CA ARG A 86 4.30 -6.75 -15.73
C ARG A 86 4.52 -8.16 -15.22
N VAL A 87 5.48 -8.33 -14.34
CA VAL A 87 5.76 -9.62 -13.72
C VAL A 87 4.61 -10.04 -12.80
N ALA A 88 4.16 -9.12 -11.98
CA ALA A 88 3.08 -9.39 -11.04
C ALA A 88 1.82 -9.86 -11.74
N LYS A 89 1.46 -9.20 -12.83
CA LYS A 89 0.25 -9.56 -13.58
C LYS A 89 0.26 -10.99 -14.10
N ARG A 90 1.43 -11.57 -14.28
CA ARG A 90 1.54 -12.95 -14.77
C ARG A 90 1.54 -13.98 -13.66
N GLN A 91 1.88 -13.58 -12.44
CA GLN A 91 2.15 -14.51 -11.35
C GLN A 91 1.11 -14.51 -10.24
N ILE A 92 0.26 -13.52 -10.18
CA ILE A 92 -0.66 -13.39 -9.06
C ILE A 92 -2.10 -13.49 -9.55
N LYS A 93 -2.95 -14.00 -8.65
CA LYS A 93 -4.37 -14.14 -8.93
C LYS A 93 -5.11 -12.90 -8.50
N LYS A 94 -6.15 -12.57 -9.23
CA LYS A 94 -7.02 -11.48 -8.85
C LYS A 94 -7.81 -11.87 -7.60
N SER A 95 -7.79 -11.00 -6.61
CA SER A 95 -8.54 -11.18 -5.37
C SER A 95 -9.39 -9.95 -5.10
N SER A 96 -10.35 -10.13 -4.23
CA SER A 96 -11.23 -9.06 -3.82
C SER A 96 -10.71 -8.44 -2.52
N TYR A 97 -10.38 -7.15 -2.58
CA TYR A 97 -9.88 -6.43 -1.40
C TYR A 97 -10.79 -5.25 -1.14
N HIS A 98 -11.30 -5.14 0.07
CA HIS A 98 -12.13 -3.98 0.36
C HIS A 98 -11.30 -2.70 0.53
N TRP A 99 -9.99 -2.84 0.70
CA TRP A 99 -9.08 -1.70 0.77
C TRP A 99 -8.96 -0.98 -0.56
N VAL A 100 -9.19 -1.66 -1.67
CA VAL A 100 -9.04 -1.10 -3.02
C VAL A 100 -10.35 -0.37 -3.47
#